data_422b87ba4fb3fdf96c519fd57ff1f129
#
_entry.id   422b87ba4fb3fdf96c519fd57ff1f129
#
_cell.length_a   1.000
_cell.length_b   1.000
_cell.length_c   1.000
_cell.angle_alpha   90.00
_cell.angle_beta   90.00
_cell.angle_gamma   90.00
#
_symmetry.space_group_name_H-M   'P 1'
#
loop_
_entity.id
_entity.type
_entity.pdbx_description
1 polymer ?
#
loop_
_entity_poly.entity_id
_entity_poly.type
_entity_poly.pdbx_seq_one_letter_code
_entity_poly.pdbx_strand_id
1 'polypeptide(L)'
;MTVPMAEPEAHDRRSLHERIAADLRDDIMSGELPPGANLPSTAQLRSRFDASNATIQKALQLLKDERLVVGRAGAAVTAREHRQRTIRPAMSLTPAAPGEPYPWLTEAAKHGTDARIALLDVTETNPPADIRTALGLRHGDAAVLRSQLLLIDDEPAELVKSYYPLDIARDTPLMDHHRIKGGTSTLLRQLGHTPHHCVDRVSARVPTQEQFEALRLPGSLPVLCTLRIVYTADGRPIEATAMVKAGHLYELQYEFAPE
;
A
#
# COMPACT_ATOMS: atom_id res chain seq x y z
N MET A 1 36.04 -30.61 17.15
CA MET A 1 35.20 -31.29 16.13
C MET A 1 34.21 -30.29 15.59
N THR A 2 34.51 -29.71 14.44
CA THR A 2 33.67 -28.73 13.76
C THR A 2 32.70 -29.52 12.87
N VAL A 3 31.43 -29.46 13.19
CA VAL A 3 30.38 -30.04 12.34
C VAL A 3 30.27 -29.17 11.10
N PRO A 4 30.43 -29.68 9.86
CA PRO A 4 30.18 -28.92 8.67
C PRO A 4 28.66 -28.73 8.58
N MET A 5 28.19 -27.49 8.71
CA MET A 5 26.85 -27.12 8.29
C MET A 5 26.77 -27.28 6.77
N ALA A 6 26.08 -28.30 6.30
CA ALA A 6 25.66 -28.39 4.91
C ALA A 6 24.67 -27.23 4.71
N GLU A 7 25.08 -26.25 3.91
CA GLU A 7 24.16 -25.23 3.36
C GLU A 7 23.11 -25.98 2.54
N PRO A 8 21.81 -25.83 2.85
CA PRO A 8 20.79 -26.33 1.93
C PRO A 8 20.91 -25.48 0.66
N GLU A 9 21.33 -26.07 -0.44
CA GLU A 9 21.16 -25.47 -1.77
C GLU A 9 19.66 -25.20 -1.94
N ALA A 10 19.26 -23.95 -1.69
CA ALA A 10 17.91 -23.47 -1.95
C ALA A 10 17.71 -23.50 -3.48
N HIS A 11 17.25 -24.63 -3.99
CA HIS A 11 16.97 -24.80 -5.40
C HIS A 11 15.83 -23.86 -5.78
N ASP A 12 16.12 -22.80 -6.52
CA ASP A 12 15.11 -21.87 -7.02
C ASP A 12 14.17 -22.62 -7.98
N ARG A 13 12.92 -22.83 -7.55
CA ARG A 13 11.90 -23.56 -8.32
C ARG A 13 11.16 -22.68 -9.32
N ARG A 14 11.46 -21.38 -9.38
CA ARG A 14 10.85 -20.48 -10.37
C ARG A 14 11.33 -20.83 -11.76
N SER A 15 10.46 -20.69 -12.74
CA SER A 15 10.79 -20.83 -14.15
C SER A 15 11.84 -19.79 -14.58
N LEU A 16 12.57 -20.06 -15.67
CA LEU A 16 13.60 -19.14 -16.16
C LEU A 16 13.04 -17.74 -16.44
N HIS A 17 11.83 -17.62 -17.00
CA HIS A 17 11.24 -16.32 -17.28
C HIS A 17 10.84 -15.56 -15.99
N GLU A 18 10.45 -16.25 -14.91
CA GLU A 18 10.19 -15.61 -13.60
C GLU A 18 11.50 -15.11 -12.97
N ARG A 19 12.58 -15.84 -13.08
CA ARG A 19 13.92 -15.41 -12.61
C ARG A 19 14.41 -14.20 -13.37
N ILE A 20 14.32 -14.19 -14.69
CA ILE A 20 14.65 -13.04 -15.54
C ILE A 20 13.80 -11.82 -15.18
N ALA A 21 12.49 -12.02 -14.97
CA ALA A 21 11.63 -10.93 -14.54
C ALA A 21 12.02 -10.38 -13.15
N ALA A 22 12.47 -11.26 -12.23
CA ALA A 22 12.94 -10.84 -10.90
C ALA A 22 14.20 -9.96 -11.00
N ASP A 23 15.19 -10.36 -11.81
CA ASP A 23 16.43 -9.59 -12.00
C ASP A 23 16.15 -8.22 -12.67
N LEU A 24 15.31 -8.21 -13.71
CA LEU A 24 14.93 -6.94 -14.36
C LEU A 24 14.06 -6.05 -13.46
N ARG A 25 13.25 -6.65 -12.58
CA ARG A 25 12.50 -5.90 -11.56
C ARG A 25 13.46 -5.24 -10.58
N ASP A 26 14.51 -5.94 -10.15
CA ASP A 26 15.54 -5.40 -9.28
C ASP A 26 16.29 -4.25 -9.97
N ASP A 27 16.71 -4.42 -11.24
CA ASP A 27 17.33 -3.36 -12.04
C ASP A 27 16.45 -2.07 -12.09
N ILE A 28 15.11 -2.23 -12.19
CA ILE A 28 14.17 -1.11 -12.20
C ILE A 28 14.02 -0.50 -10.79
N MET A 29 13.86 -1.33 -9.76
CA MET A 29 13.60 -0.89 -8.40
C MET A 29 14.83 -0.24 -7.76
N SER A 30 16.05 -0.77 -8.02
CA SER A 30 17.32 -0.17 -7.57
C SER A 30 17.66 1.11 -8.32
N GLY A 31 17.15 1.25 -9.56
CA GLY A 31 17.40 2.37 -10.46
C GLY A 31 18.56 2.20 -11.39
N GLU A 32 19.13 1.01 -11.50
CA GLU A 32 20.03 0.65 -12.60
C GLU A 32 19.36 0.87 -13.96
N LEU A 33 18.05 0.60 -14.04
CA LEU A 33 17.16 1.05 -15.11
C LEU A 33 16.33 2.24 -14.61
N PRO A 34 16.74 3.47 -14.84
CA PRO A 34 16.04 4.64 -14.31
C PRO A 34 14.64 4.80 -14.96
N PRO A 35 13.74 5.54 -14.31
CA PRO A 35 12.41 5.84 -14.85
C PRO A 35 12.48 6.41 -16.27
N GLY A 36 11.63 5.87 -17.16
CA GLY A 36 11.59 6.26 -18.58
C GLY A 36 12.71 5.67 -19.44
N ALA A 37 13.70 4.98 -18.87
CA ALA A 37 14.78 4.38 -19.65
C ALA A 37 14.27 3.21 -20.50
N ASN A 38 14.87 3.05 -21.68
CA ASN A 38 14.65 1.85 -22.49
C ASN A 38 15.28 0.63 -21.81
N LEU A 39 14.53 -0.47 -21.73
CA LEU A 39 15.10 -1.75 -21.37
C LEU A 39 16.08 -2.21 -22.45
N PRO A 40 17.07 -3.06 -22.10
CA PRO A 40 17.94 -3.68 -23.08
C PRO A 40 17.10 -4.40 -24.16
N SER A 41 17.58 -4.37 -25.40
CA SER A 41 16.90 -5.03 -26.51
C SER A 41 16.73 -6.53 -26.27
N THR A 42 15.76 -7.13 -26.91
CA THR A 42 15.53 -8.60 -26.80
C THR A 42 16.79 -9.40 -27.13
N ALA A 43 17.62 -8.94 -28.09
CA ALA A 43 18.89 -9.57 -28.42
C ALA A 43 19.90 -9.50 -27.26
N GLN A 44 20.02 -8.34 -26.62
CA GLN A 44 20.89 -8.14 -25.45
C GLN A 44 20.41 -8.97 -24.25
N LEU A 45 19.08 -8.99 -23.98
CA LEU A 45 18.52 -9.81 -22.89
C LEU A 45 18.74 -11.30 -23.14
N ARG A 46 18.56 -11.76 -24.38
CA ARG A 46 18.87 -13.15 -24.75
C ARG A 46 20.32 -13.51 -24.47
N SER A 47 21.25 -12.63 -24.83
CA SER A 47 22.68 -12.84 -24.57
C SER A 47 23.00 -12.78 -23.08
N ARG A 48 22.41 -11.84 -22.32
CA ARG A 48 22.63 -11.69 -20.85
C ARG A 48 22.17 -12.93 -20.08
N PHE A 49 21.01 -13.49 -20.45
CA PHE A 49 20.36 -14.55 -19.68
C PHE A 49 20.46 -15.96 -20.33
N ASP A 50 21.17 -16.07 -21.44
CA ASP A 50 21.24 -17.33 -22.24
C ASP A 50 19.83 -17.94 -22.44
N ALA A 51 18.88 -17.14 -22.90
CA ALA A 51 17.48 -17.49 -22.97
C ALA A 51 16.90 -17.37 -24.39
N SER A 52 15.85 -18.16 -24.66
CA SER A 52 15.12 -18.06 -25.93
C SER A 52 14.34 -16.75 -26.02
N ASN A 53 14.02 -16.32 -27.25
CA ASN A 53 13.16 -15.15 -27.47
C ASN A 53 11.81 -15.29 -26.74
N ALA A 54 11.20 -16.47 -26.79
CA ALA A 54 9.92 -16.72 -26.12
C ALA A 54 10.02 -16.57 -24.59
N THR A 55 11.14 -16.99 -23.98
CA THR A 55 11.40 -16.84 -22.56
C THR A 55 11.53 -15.36 -22.17
N ILE A 56 12.28 -14.57 -22.96
CA ILE A 56 12.41 -13.12 -22.73
C ILE A 56 11.06 -12.43 -22.88
N GLN A 57 10.26 -12.77 -23.91
CA GLN A 57 8.94 -12.15 -24.07
C GLN A 57 8.00 -12.46 -22.90
N LYS A 58 8.04 -13.69 -22.34
CA LYS A 58 7.27 -14.03 -21.12
C LYS A 58 7.74 -13.21 -19.91
N ALA A 59 9.05 -13.02 -19.71
CA ALA A 59 9.56 -12.19 -18.63
C ALA A 59 9.13 -10.72 -18.77
N LEU A 60 9.23 -10.16 -19.98
CA LEU A 60 8.77 -8.81 -20.25
C LEU A 60 7.25 -8.65 -20.08
N GLN A 61 6.47 -9.70 -20.40
CA GLN A 61 5.02 -9.68 -20.18
C GLN A 61 4.67 -9.65 -18.70
N LEU A 62 5.38 -10.40 -17.84
CA LEU A 62 5.22 -10.31 -16.38
C LEU A 62 5.46 -8.88 -15.89
N LEU A 63 6.54 -8.24 -16.33
CA LEU A 63 6.83 -6.85 -15.92
C LEU A 63 5.79 -5.85 -16.43
N LYS A 64 5.19 -6.08 -17.60
CA LYS A 64 4.08 -5.26 -18.12
C LYS A 64 2.82 -5.46 -17.27
N ASP A 65 2.48 -6.70 -16.94
CA ASP A 65 1.34 -7.03 -16.09
C ASP A 65 1.51 -6.41 -14.71
N GLU A 66 2.73 -6.39 -14.18
CA GLU A 66 3.13 -5.71 -12.95
C GLU A 66 3.16 -4.17 -13.08
N ARG A 67 2.93 -3.62 -14.27
CA ARG A 67 2.96 -2.19 -14.56
C ARG A 67 4.32 -1.53 -14.26
N LEU A 68 5.40 -2.28 -14.26
CA LEU A 68 6.77 -1.78 -14.08
C LEU A 68 7.38 -1.29 -15.38
N VAL A 69 6.88 -1.79 -16.50
CA VAL A 69 7.34 -1.38 -17.82
C VAL A 69 6.16 -1.06 -18.74
N VAL A 70 6.41 -0.17 -19.70
CA VAL A 70 5.46 0.20 -20.75
C VAL A 70 6.03 -0.22 -22.08
N GLY A 71 5.24 -0.88 -22.93
CA GLY A 71 5.62 -1.27 -24.28
C GLY A 71 4.52 -0.95 -25.28
N ARG A 72 4.88 -0.30 -26.38
CA ARG A 72 4.00 -0.14 -27.53
C ARG A 72 4.46 -1.08 -28.63
N ALA A 73 3.53 -1.56 -29.47
CA ALA A 73 3.89 -2.38 -30.63
C ALA A 73 4.85 -1.61 -31.54
N GLY A 74 5.99 -2.24 -31.87
CA GLY A 74 7.04 -1.64 -32.72
C GLY A 74 7.98 -0.63 -32.02
N ALA A 75 7.83 -0.38 -30.73
CA ALA A 75 8.71 0.49 -29.96
C ALA A 75 9.50 -0.29 -28.90
N ALA A 76 10.58 0.31 -28.39
CA ALA A 76 11.31 -0.23 -27.25
C ALA A 76 10.40 -0.31 -26.01
N VAL A 77 10.62 -1.34 -25.19
CA VAL A 77 9.99 -1.42 -23.86
C VAL A 77 10.75 -0.46 -22.94
N THR A 78 10.04 0.38 -22.21
CA THR A 78 10.60 1.37 -21.30
C THR A 78 10.22 1.08 -19.86
N ALA A 79 11.10 1.36 -18.91
CA ALA A 79 10.72 1.40 -17.50
C ALA A 79 9.63 2.46 -17.28
N ARG A 80 8.72 2.23 -16.33
CA ARG A 80 7.69 3.20 -15.96
C ARG A 80 8.36 4.52 -15.55
N GLU A 81 7.74 5.67 -15.85
CA GLU A 81 8.28 7.01 -15.55
C GLU A 81 8.43 7.27 -14.05
N HIS A 82 7.65 6.57 -13.21
CA HIS A 82 7.71 6.70 -11.76
C HIS A 82 8.18 5.38 -11.15
N ARG A 83 9.15 5.46 -10.25
CA ARG A 83 9.50 4.40 -9.31
C ARG A 83 8.33 4.15 -8.35
N GLN A 84 8.58 3.41 -7.27
CA GLN A 84 7.63 3.35 -6.17
C GLN A 84 7.25 4.77 -5.71
N ARG A 85 5.97 4.97 -5.45
CA ARG A 85 5.48 6.23 -4.87
C ARG A 85 5.76 6.21 -3.38
N THR A 86 6.51 7.19 -2.91
CA THR A 86 6.85 7.31 -1.48
C THR A 86 5.66 7.87 -0.71
N ILE A 87 5.23 7.15 0.31
CA ILE A 87 4.20 7.59 1.27
C ILE A 87 4.89 7.89 2.59
N ARG A 88 4.62 9.06 3.15
CA ARG A 88 5.09 9.47 4.48
C ARG A 88 3.94 9.34 5.49
N PRO A 89 3.88 8.25 6.27
CA PRO A 89 2.73 7.96 7.11
C PRO A 89 2.45 9.02 8.21
N ALA A 90 3.48 9.71 8.67
CA ALA A 90 3.33 10.78 9.66
C ALA A 90 2.43 11.93 9.19
N MET A 91 2.41 12.22 7.89
CA MET A 91 1.58 13.30 7.33
C MET A 91 0.08 13.02 7.42
N SER A 92 -0.33 11.75 7.45
CA SER A 92 -1.75 11.36 7.54
C SER A 92 -2.36 11.63 8.90
N LEU A 93 -1.55 11.85 9.94
CA LEU A 93 -2.00 12.12 11.30
C LEU A 93 -2.21 13.61 11.57
N THR A 94 -1.60 14.47 10.77
CA THR A 94 -1.77 15.91 10.92
C THR A 94 -3.20 16.27 10.51
N PRO A 95 -4.00 16.80 11.46
CA PRO A 95 -5.34 17.24 11.11
C PRO A 95 -5.27 18.39 10.11
N ALA A 96 -6.19 18.39 9.15
CA ALA A 96 -6.33 19.51 8.23
C ALA A 96 -6.65 20.81 8.98
N ALA A 97 -6.18 21.93 8.45
CA ALA A 97 -6.64 23.25 8.90
C ALA A 97 -8.16 23.40 8.63
N PRO A 98 -8.87 24.25 9.36
CA PRO A 98 -10.30 24.46 9.15
C PRO A 98 -10.60 24.82 7.69
N GLY A 99 -11.46 24.03 7.04
CA GLY A 99 -11.85 24.22 5.64
C GLY A 99 -10.95 23.58 4.60
N GLU A 100 -9.77 23.13 4.98
CA GLU A 100 -8.82 22.47 4.09
C GLU A 100 -9.22 21.01 3.78
N PRO A 101 -8.86 20.50 2.59
CA PRO A 101 -9.02 19.10 2.25
C PRO A 101 -8.17 18.19 3.17
N TYR A 102 -8.48 16.91 3.14
CA TYR A 102 -7.68 15.90 3.81
C TYR A 102 -6.19 15.96 3.33
N PRO A 103 -5.20 15.98 4.25
CA PRO A 103 -3.79 16.24 3.92
C PRO A 103 -3.21 15.38 2.80
N TRP A 104 -3.65 14.13 2.67
CA TRP A 104 -3.24 13.23 1.59
C TRP A 104 -3.61 13.75 0.20
N LEU A 105 -4.81 14.34 0.05
CA LEU A 105 -5.25 14.96 -1.21
C LEU A 105 -4.43 16.22 -1.52
N THR A 106 -4.16 17.03 -0.50
CA THR A 106 -3.36 18.25 -0.64
C THR A 106 -1.93 17.92 -1.06
N GLU A 107 -1.35 16.86 -0.48
CA GLU A 107 0.01 16.43 -0.83
C GLU A 107 0.08 15.89 -2.26
N ALA A 108 -0.87 15.05 -2.66
CA ALA A 108 -0.94 14.56 -4.04
C ALA A 108 -1.05 15.72 -5.05
N ALA A 109 -1.88 16.72 -4.76
CA ALA A 109 -2.06 17.90 -5.61
C ALA A 109 -0.76 18.72 -5.78
N LYS A 110 0.08 18.83 -4.73
CA LYS A 110 1.39 19.51 -4.82
C LYS A 110 2.32 18.84 -5.82
N HIS A 111 2.18 17.54 -6.02
CA HIS A 111 2.95 16.75 -6.98
C HIS A 111 2.28 16.63 -8.36
N GLY A 112 1.22 17.41 -8.61
CA GLY A 112 0.48 17.37 -9.88
C GLY A 112 -0.27 16.06 -10.13
N THR A 113 -0.59 15.32 -9.07
CA THR A 113 -1.22 14.00 -9.13
C THR A 113 -2.73 14.13 -8.86
N ASP A 114 -3.56 13.56 -9.73
CA ASP A 114 -5.01 13.46 -9.47
C ASP A 114 -5.27 12.38 -8.43
N ALA A 115 -5.65 12.80 -7.23
CA ALA A 115 -5.90 11.91 -6.12
C ALA A 115 -7.36 11.99 -5.67
N ARG A 116 -8.00 10.82 -5.51
CA ARG A 116 -9.40 10.71 -5.12
C ARG A 116 -9.61 9.66 -4.05
N ILE A 117 -10.63 9.86 -3.22
CA ILE A 117 -11.06 8.89 -2.21
C ILE A 117 -12.49 8.48 -2.57
N ALA A 118 -12.68 7.20 -2.82
CA ALA A 118 -13.99 6.59 -2.96
C ALA A 118 -14.36 5.95 -1.60
N LEU A 119 -15.46 6.40 -1.00
CA LEU A 119 -16.06 5.72 0.15
C LEU A 119 -16.78 4.49 -0.40
N LEU A 120 -16.39 3.31 0.07
CA LEU A 120 -16.97 2.04 -0.37
C LEU A 120 -18.14 1.62 0.51
N ASP A 121 -17.97 1.74 1.85
CA ASP A 121 -18.96 1.30 2.80
C ASP A 121 -18.79 1.99 4.16
N VAL A 122 -19.90 2.09 4.91
CA VAL A 122 -19.93 2.47 6.32
C VAL A 122 -20.92 1.54 7.02
N THR A 123 -20.45 0.75 7.97
CA THR A 123 -21.31 -0.25 8.61
C THR A 123 -20.86 -0.54 10.05
N GLU A 124 -21.81 -0.92 10.90
CA GLU A 124 -21.52 -1.49 12.19
C GLU A 124 -21.20 -2.98 12.00
N THR A 125 -20.07 -3.45 12.51
CA THR A 125 -19.59 -4.81 12.32
C THR A 125 -18.80 -5.34 13.50
N ASN A 126 -18.68 -6.66 13.60
CA ASN A 126 -17.73 -7.30 14.52
C ASN A 126 -16.33 -7.25 13.87
N PRO A 127 -15.38 -6.49 14.43
CA PRO A 127 -14.07 -6.33 13.81
C PRO A 127 -13.23 -7.61 13.87
N PRO A 128 -12.29 -7.80 12.94
CA PRO A 128 -11.29 -8.87 13.00
C PRO A 128 -10.55 -8.90 14.35
N ALA A 129 -9.98 -10.05 14.71
CA ALA A 129 -9.37 -10.27 16.01
C ALA A 129 -8.23 -9.31 16.33
N ASP A 130 -7.40 -8.98 15.35
CA ASP A 130 -6.28 -8.04 15.48
C ASP A 130 -6.77 -6.59 15.72
N ILE A 131 -7.81 -6.17 15.01
CA ILE A 131 -8.47 -4.87 15.20
C ILE A 131 -9.15 -4.81 16.57
N ARG A 132 -9.91 -5.86 16.93
CA ARG A 132 -10.58 -5.95 18.21
C ARG A 132 -9.59 -5.82 19.38
N THR A 133 -8.47 -6.54 19.30
CA THR A 133 -7.40 -6.46 20.29
C THR A 133 -6.78 -5.05 20.32
N ALA A 134 -6.53 -4.45 19.15
CA ALA A 134 -5.95 -3.13 19.03
C ALA A 134 -6.83 -2.03 19.65
N LEU A 135 -8.15 -2.16 19.53
CA LEU A 135 -9.14 -1.22 20.12
C LEU A 135 -9.51 -1.56 21.57
N GLY A 136 -8.98 -2.64 22.15
CA GLY A 136 -9.34 -3.08 23.49
C GLY A 136 -10.79 -3.56 23.64
N LEU A 137 -11.41 -4.00 22.53
CA LEU A 137 -12.79 -4.46 22.49
C LEU A 137 -12.88 -5.93 22.94
N ARG A 138 -14.00 -6.30 23.61
CA ARG A 138 -14.28 -7.67 24.00
C ARG A 138 -14.78 -8.49 22.83
N HIS A 139 -14.78 -9.82 22.99
CA HIS A 139 -15.39 -10.70 22.01
C HIS A 139 -16.90 -10.40 21.87
N GLY A 140 -17.36 -10.16 20.65
CA GLY A 140 -18.74 -9.79 20.35
C GLY A 140 -19.03 -8.29 20.37
N ASP A 141 -18.11 -7.45 20.86
CA ASP A 141 -18.27 -5.99 20.76
C ASP A 141 -18.16 -5.58 19.29
N ALA A 142 -19.05 -4.69 18.86
CA ALA A 142 -19.05 -4.14 17.53
C ALA A 142 -18.22 -2.84 17.42
N ALA A 143 -17.85 -2.48 16.21
CA ALA A 143 -17.22 -1.21 15.85
C ALA A 143 -17.85 -0.67 14.56
N VAL A 144 -17.73 0.63 14.32
CA VAL A 144 -18.06 1.22 13.01
C VAL A 144 -16.88 1.04 12.09
N LEU A 145 -17.09 0.38 10.96
CA LEU A 145 -16.16 0.27 9.85
C LEU A 145 -16.47 1.36 8.82
N ARG A 146 -15.44 2.07 8.38
CA ARG A 146 -15.45 2.89 7.18
C ARG A 146 -14.44 2.32 6.18
N SER A 147 -14.91 1.83 5.06
CA SER A 147 -14.09 1.25 4.00
C SER A 147 -13.94 2.25 2.86
N GLN A 148 -12.70 2.48 2.41
CA GLN A 148 -12.38 3.47 1.39
C GLN A 148 -11.35 2.91 0.41
N LEU A 149 -11.44 3.34 -0.84
CA LEU A 149 -10.42 3.11 -1.85
C LEU A 149 -9.80 4.46 -2.24
N LEU A 150 -8.51 4.58 -2.06
CA LEU A 150 -7.74 5.72 -2.51
C LEU A 150 -7.28 5.44 -3.93
N LEU A 151 -7.50 6.41 -4.81
CA LEU A 151 -7.10 6.34 -6.22
C LEU A 151 -6.10 7.45 -6.52
N ILE A 152 -5.14 7.13 -7.36
CA ILE A 152 -4.14 8.05 -7.90
C ILE A 152 -4.15 7.89 -9.42
N ASP A 153 -4.45 8.95 -10.16
CA ASP A 153 -4.57 8.95 -11.63
C ASP A 153 -5.51 7.82 -12.11
N ASP A 154 -6.68 7.70 -11.47
CA ASP A 154 -7.70 6.65 -11.69
C ASP A 154 -7.26 5.21 -11.37
N GLU A 155 -6.03 5.00 -10.91
CA GLU A 155 -5.56 3.69 -10.48
C GLU A 155 -5.76 3.48 -8.97
N PRO A 156 -6.25 2.29 -8.53
CA PRO A 156 -6.33 1.95 -7.11
C PRO A 156 -4.94 1.98 -6.46
N ALA A 157 -4.80 2.82 -5.44
CA ALA A 157 -3.54 3.02 -4.72
C ALA A 157 -3.53 2.30 -3.37
N GLU A 158 -4.63 2.42 -2.64
CA GLU A 158 -4.70 1.91 -1.28
C GLU A 158 -6.15 1.56 -0.90
N LEU A 159 -6.35 0.37 -0.35
CA LEU A 159 -7.58 -0.04 0.33
C LEU A 159 -7.44 0.25 1.82
N VAL A 160 -8.35 1.06 2.36
CA VAL A 160 -8.33 1.54 3.74
C VAL A 160 -9.59 1.07 4.46
N LYS A 161 -9.44 0.40 5.60
CA LYS A 161 -10.50 -0.02 6.50
C LYS A 161 -10.26 0.55 7.87
N SER A 162 -10.99 1.61 8.24
CA SER A 162 -10.89 2.28 9.53
C SER A 162 -12.01 1.83 10.44
N TYR A 163 -11.66 1.42 11.66
CA TYR A 163 -12.57 0.95 12.68
C TYR A 163 -12.57 1.88 13.87
N TYR A 164 -13.77 2.22 14.35
CA TYR A 164 -14.01 3.12 15.47
C TYR A 164 -14.83 2.42 16.54
N PRO A 165 -14.46 2.50 17.83
CA PRO A 165 -15.33 2.04 18.92
C PRO A 165 -16.73 2.67 18.85
N LEU A 166 -17.78 1.90 19.15
CA LEU A 166 -19.15 2.39 19.05
C LEU A 166 -19.46 3.58 19.95
N ASP A 167 -18.85 3.64 21.12
CA ASP A 167 -19.02 4.75 22.05
C ASP A 167 -18.38 6.06 21.58
N ILE A 168 -17.51 6.00 20.56
CA ILE A 168 -16.95 7.16 19.86
C ILE A 168 -17.77 7.49 18.60
N ALA A 169 -18.23 6.45 17.89
CA ALA A 169 -18.78 6.61 16.55
C ALA A 169 -20.30 6.79 16.52
N ARG A 170 -21.04 6.22 17.50
CA ARG A 170 -22.50 6.24 17.51
C ARG A 170 -23.03 7.67 17.59
N ASP A 171 -24.06 7.96 16.80
CA ASP A 171 -24.71 9.27 16.69
C ASP A 171 -23.76 10.41 16.26
N THR A 172 -22.70 10.07 15.53
CA THR A 172 -21.73 11.02 14.99
C THR A 172 -21.59 10.89 13.48
N PRO A 173 -20.99 11.86 12.78
CA PRO A 173 -20.70 11.77 11.35
C PRO A 173 -19.79 10.62 10.93
N LEU A 174 -19.19 9.87 11.87
CA LEU A 174 -18.47 8.63 11.57
C LEU A 174 -19.39 7.55 11.00
N MET A 175 -20.70 7.60 11.28
CA MET A 175 -21.69 6.68 10.72
C MET A 175 -22.30 7.13 9.40
N ASP A 176 -22.01 8.34 8.96
CA ASP A 176 -22.57 8.86 7.72
C ASP A 176 -21.96 8.20 6.47
N HIS A 177 -22.79 7.86 5.49
CA HIS A 177 -22.40 7.27 4.22
C HIS A 177 -21.86 8.32 3.22
N HIS A 178 -21.11 9.30 3.71
CA HIS A 178 -20.39 10.27 2.87
C HIS A 178 -19.03 10.61 3.45
N ARG A 179 -18.22 11.29 2.64
CA ARG A 179 -16.85 11.63 3.02
C ARG A 179 -16.86 12.70 4.12
N ILE A 180 -15.96 12.52 5.09
CA ILE A 180 -15.73 13.49 6.14
C ILE A 180 -14.76 14.57 5.62
N LYS A 181 -15.21 15.82 5.60
CA LYS A 181 -14.36 16.96 5.23
C LYS A 181 -13.20 17.09 6.22
N GLY A 182 -11.98 17.31 5.72
CA GLY A 182 -10.78 17.42 6.55
C GLY A 182 -10.27 16.08 7.11
N GLY A 183 -10.96 14.98 6.85
CA GLY A 183 -10.58 13.63 7.31
C GLY A 183 -11.04 13.30 8.73
N THR A 184 -10.89 12.04 9.10
CA THR A 184 -11.36 11.50 10.38
C THR A 184 -10.60 12.05 11.58
N SER A 185 -9.30 12.33 11.46
CA SER A 185 -8.52 12.93 12.54
C SER A 185 -9.05 14.31 12.96
N THR A 186 -9.53 15.11 12.00
CA THR A 186 -10.17 16.41 12.27
C THR A 186 -11.50 16.22 12.99
N LEU A 187 -12.33 15.28 12.52
CA LEU A 187 -13.61 14.97 13.15
C LEU A 187 -13.42 14.43 14.58
N LEU A 188 -12.53 13.47 14.79
CA LEU A 188 -12.24 12.92 16.12
C LEU A 188 -11.87 14.01 17.11
N ARG A 189 -11.05 14.99 16.70
CA ARG A 189 -10.72 16.15 17.53
C ARG A 189 -11.96 16.99 17.87
N GLN A 190 -12.86 17.25 16.90
CA GLN A 190 -14.11 17.98 17.13
C GLN A 190 -15.05 17.24 18.09
N LEU A 191 -15.02 15.92 18.10
CA LEU A 191 -15.76 15.07 19.02
C LEU A 191 -15.10 14.94 20.41
N GLY A 192 -13.97 15.63 20.66
CA GLY A 192 -13.25 15.57 21.93
C GLY A 192 -12.23 14.43 22.04
N HIS A 193 -12.03 13.65 21.00
CA HIS A 193 -11.07 12.55 20.94
C HIS A 193 -9.83 12.97 20.14
N THR A 194 -8.99 13.82 20.73
CA THR A 194 -7.80 14.34 20.04
C THR A 194 -6.74 13.27 19.85
N PRO A 195 -6.35 12.94 18.59
CA PRO A 195 -5.21 12.08 18.31
C PRO A 195 -3.93 12.64 18.91
N HIS A 196 -3.17 11.83 19.64
CA HIS A 196 -1.93 12.22 20.31
C HIS A 196 -0.72 11.47 19.75
N HIS A 197 -0.80 10.15 19.67
CA HIS A 197 0.24 9.33 19.04
C HIS A 197 -0.39 8.15 18.28
N CYS A 198 0.40 7.52 17.43
CA CYS A 198 0.00 6.29 16.77
C CYS A 198 1.10 5.24 16.80
N VAL A 199 0.70 4.00 16.59
CA VAL A 199 1.59 2.86 16.39
C VAL A 199 1.27 2.24 15.03
N ASP A 200 2.26 2.15 14.16
CA ASP A 200 2.17 1.46 12.88
C ASP A 200 2.84 0.09 12.96
N ARG A 201 2.09 -0.97 12.65
CA ARG A 201 2.63 -2.31 12.42
C ARG A 201 2.63 -2.59 10.92
N VAL A 202 3.82 -2.65 10.33
CA VAL A 202 4.01 -2.83 8.89
C VAL A 202 4.40 -4.27 8.58
N SER A 203 3.81 -4.86 7.54
CA SER A 203 4.12 -6.21 7.06
C SER A 203 3.87 -6.36 5.58
N ALA A 204 4.67 -7.21 4.91
CA ALA A 204 4.37 -7.67 3.56
C ALA A 204 3.57 -8.98 3.65
N ARG A 205 2.51 -9.10 2.83
CA ARG A 205 1.62 -10.28 2.83
C ARG A 205 1.20 -10.64 1.42
N VAL A 206 0.80 -11.89 1.24
CA VAL A 206 0.04 -12.30 0.04
C VAL A 206 -1.35 -11.66 0.13
N PRO A 207 -1.87 -11.04 -0.94
CA PRO A 207 -3.17 -10.39 -0.91
C PRO A 207 -4.31 -11.40 -0.69
N THR A 208 -5.34 -10.97 0.01
CA THR A 208 -6.64 -11.68 0.02
C THR A 208 -7.35 -11.46 -1.32
N GLN A 209 -8.42 -12.24 -1.61
CA GLN A 209 -9.23 -12.06 -2.82
C GLN A 209 -9.80 -10.64 -2.90
N GLU A 210 -10.35 -10.12 -1.80
CA GLU A 210 -10.85 -8.75 -1.73
C GLU A 210 -9.78 -7.71 -2.07
N GLN A 211 -8.58 -7.85 -1.49
CA GLN A 211 -7.46 -6.94 -1.74
C GLN A 211 -6.97 -7.02 -3.18
N PHE A 212 -6.90 -8.24 -3.72
CA PHE A 212 -6.52 -8.49 -5.10
C PHE A 212 -7.46 -7.78 -6.08
N GLU A 213 -8.77 -7.92 -5.89
CA GLU A 213 -9.80 -7.31 -6.74
C GLU A 213 -9.84 -5.78 -6.56
N ALA A 214 -9.90 -5.30 -5.31
CA ALA A 214 -10.01 -3.87 -5.02
C ALA A 214 -8.81 -3.08 -5.55
N LEU A 215 -7.60 -3.61 -5.40
CA LEU A 215 -6.37 -2.97 -5.86
C LEU A 215 -6.01 -3.30 -7.31
N ARG A 216 -6.83 -4.14 -8.00
CA ARG A 216 -6.57 -4.61 -9.37
C ARG A 216 -5.14 -5.11 -9.53
N LEU A 217 -4.71 -5.97 -8.58
CA LEU A 217 -3.33 -6.45 -8.55
C LEU A 217 -3.05 -7.37 -9.74
N PRO A 218 -1.86 -7.29 -10.34
CA PRO A 218 -1.42 -8.27 -11.33
C PRO A 218 -0.78 -9.48 -10.62
N GLY A 219 -1.37 -10.65 -10.74
CA GLY A 219 -0.75 -11.89 -10.23
C GLY A 219 -0.49 -11.91 -8.72
N SER A 220 0.49 -12.70 -8.28
CA SER A 220 0.74 -13.03 -6.87
C SER A 220 1.73 -12.08 -6.19
N LEU A 221 1.76 -10.82 -6.56
CA LEU A 221 2.66 -9.84 -5.92
C LEU A 221 2.24 -9.55 -4.48
N PRO A 222 3.21 -9.36 -3.57
CA PRO A 222 2.90 -9.04 -2.19
C PRO A 222 2.27 -7.65 -2.05
N VAL A 223 1.38 -7.51 -1.09
CA VAL A 223 0.86 -6.22 -0.64
C VAL A 223 1.63 -5.73 0.57
N LEU A 224 1.81 -4.43 0.66
CA LEU A 224 2.32 -3.75 1.84
C LEU A 224 1.13 -3.40 2.73
N CYS A 225 1.07 -4.01 3.91
CA CYS A 225 0.01 -3.83 4.89
C CYS A 225 0.52 -2.99 6.06
N THR A 226 -0.27 -2.00 6.47
CA THR A 226 -0.04 -1.24 7.71
C THR A 226 -1.28 -1.34 8.57
N LEU A 227 -1.11 -1.77 9.82
CA LEU A 227 -2.14 -1.60 10.85
C LEU A 227 -1.72 -0.45 11.74
N ARG A 228 -2.45 0.66 11.64
CA ARG A 228 -2.28 1.85 12.46
C ARG A 228 -3.27 1.86 13.58
N ILE A 229 -2.81 2.14 14.79
CA ILE A 229 -3.63 2.34 15.97
C ILE A 229 -3.38 3.77 16.45
N VAL A 230 -4.43 4.55 16.58
CA VAL A 230 -4.37 5.95 17.04
C VAL A 230 -4.85 6.03 18.48
N TYR A 231 -4.09 6.76 19.30
CA TYR A 231 -4.35 6.91 20.73
C TYR A 231 -4.51 8.38 21.11
N THR A 232 -5.33 8.62 22.12
CA THR A 232 -5.41 9.88 22.86
C THR A 232 -4.25 10.01 23.85
N ALA A 233 -4.09 11.18 24.48
CA ALA A 233 -3.00 11.45 25.45
C ALA A 233 -3.06 10.56 26.70
N ASP A 234 -4.25 10.11 27.11
CA ASP A 234 -4.48 9.17 28.21
C ASP A 234 -4.27 7.70 27.81
N GLY A 235 -3.83 7.45 26.57
CA GLY A 235 -3.54 6.10 26.07
C GLY A 235 -4.76 5.29 25.60
N ARG A 236 -5.93 5.92 25.46
CA ARG A 236 -7.12 5.26 24.93
C ARG A 236 -7.00 5.09 23.41
N PRO A 237 -7.19 3.86 22.85
CA PRO A 237 -7.28 3.67 21.41
C PRO A 237 -8.62 4.22 20.87
N ILE A 238 -8.56 5.06 19.86
CA ILE A 238 -9.75 5.74 19.28
C ILE A 238 -10.01 5.35 17.82
N GLU A 239 -9.00 4.82 17.14
CA GLU A 239 -9.09 4.35 15.76
C GLU A 239 -8.09 3.21 15.54
N ALA A 240 -8.51 2.18 14.80
CA ALA A 240 -7.60 1.17 14.25
C ALA A 240 -7.85 1.06 12.75
N THR A 241 -6.82 1.34 11.94
CA THR A 241 -6.92 1.40 10.49
C THR A 241 -6.01 0.38 9.83
N ALA A 242 -6.61 -0.55 9.07
CA ALA A 242 -5.91 -1.45 8.18
C ALA A 242 -5.79 -0.80 6.79
N MET A 243 -4.55 -0.59 6.36
CA MET A 243 -4.20 0.01 5.07
C MET A 243 -3.45 -1.02 4.24
N VAL A 244 -3.85 -1.20 2.98
CA VAL A 244 -3.25 -2.18 2.08
C VAL A 244 -2.96 -1.52 0.75
N LYS A 245 -1.73 -1.64 0.27
CA LYS A 245 -1.28 -1.09 -1.00
C LYS A 245 -0.43 -2.08 -1.79
N ALA A 246 -0.37 -1.91 -3.11
CA ALA A 246 0.47 -2.72 -3.98
C ALA A 246 1.95 -2.50 -3.65
N GLY A 247 2.63 -3.52 -3.07
CA GLY A 247 3.97 -3.37 -2.52
C GLY A 247 5.05 -3.03 -3.56
N HIS A 248 4.83 -3.39 -4.82
CA HIS A 248 5.75 -3.07 -5.92
C HIS A 248 5.59 -1.64 -6.48
N LEU A 249 4.49 -0.93 -6.12
CA LEU A 249 4.22 0.43 -6.59
C LEU A 249 4.37 1.48 -5.50
N TYR A 250 4.47 1.08 -4.24
CA TYR A 250 4.49 1.98 -3.10
C TYR A 250 5.56 1.60 -2.09
N GLU A 251 6.20 2.60 -1.51
CA GLU A 251 7.10 2.48 -0.36
C GLU A 251 6.65 3.38 0.77
N LEU A 252 7.02 3.03 2.00
CA LEU A 252 6.81 3.87 3.18
C LEU A 252 8.15 4.48 3.60
N GLN A 253 8.16 5.80 3.76
CA GLN A 253 9.32 6.52 4.28
C GLN A 253 9.04 7.00 5.70
N TYR A 254 9.89 6.61 6.62
CA TYR A 254 9.94 7.12 7.99
C TYR A 254 11.24 7.86 8.19
N GLU A 255 11.19 8.97 8.91
CA GLU A 255 12.35 9.75 9.32
C GLU A 255 12.41 9.78 10.84
N PHE A 256 13.56 9.41 11.38
CA PHE A 256 13.79 9.38 12.82
C PHE A 256 14.99 10.27 13.14
N ALA A 257 14.84 11.16 14.12
CA ALA A 257 15.96 11.87 14.71
C ALA A 257 16.44 11.06 15.93
N PRO A 258 17.73 10.71 16.05
CA PRO A 258 18.25 10.13 17.28
C PRO A 258 18.10 11.15 18.42
N GLU A 259 17.71 10.65 19.61
CA GLU A 259 17.67 11.45 20.84
C GLU A 259 19.07 11.81 21.32
#